data_6195137d493751a9f177c9b2302771a5
#
_entry.id   6195137d493751a9f177c9b2302771a5
#
_cell.length_a   1.000
_cell.length_b   1.000
_cell.length_c   1.000
_cell.angle_alpha   90.00
_cell.angle_beta   90.00
_cell.angle_gamma   90.00
#
_symmetry.space_group_name_H-M   'P 1'
#
loop_
_entity.id
_entity.type
_entity.pdbx_description
1 polymer ?
#
loop_
_entity_poly.entity_id
_entity_poly.type
_entity_poly.pdbx_seq_one_letter_code
_entity_poly.pdbx_strand_id
1 'polypeptide(L)'
;AAADALALSRIAKKVYLIHRRDSLRATKVYHAPLMNAPNVEFCWNSTVSALLHENRLTGLRLKDVNTGSERDLACDGVFISVGRTPATELFRSELALDKSGYIVADESTRTNLPGVFAVGDVRTKAVRQVVTAVSDGAVAVHYAEEYLAESR
;
A
#
# COMPACT_ATOMS: atom_id res chain seq x y z
N ALA A 1 3.96 -2.91 -5.40
CA ALA A 1 4.68 -4.07 -5.97
C ALA A 1 5.42 -3.72 -7.25
N ALA A 2 4.74 -3.31 -8.36
CA ALA A 2 5.43 -3.10 -9.64
C ALA A 2 6.51 -2.00 -9.59
N ALA A 3 6.19 -0.85 -9.00
CA ALA A 3 7.17 0.23 -8.81
C ALA A 3 8.34 -0.21 -7.91
N ASP A 4 8.04 -0.94 -6.82
CA ASP A 4 9.05 -1.45 -5.89
C ASP A 4 9.95 -2.47 -6.58
N ALA A 5 9.37 -3.40 -7.36
CA ALA A 5 10.14 -4.39 -8.12
C ALA A 5 11.08 -3.73 -9.14
N LEU A 6 10.61 -2.68 -9.83
CA LEU A 6 11.44 -1.91 -10.76
C LEU A 6 12.56 -1.14 -10.03
N ALA A 7 12.31 -0.60 -8.86
CA ALA A 7 13.35 0.03 -8.04
C ALA A 7 14.38 -1.01 -7.56
N LEU A 8 13.91 -2.14 -7.05
CA LEU A 8 14.74 -3.23 -6.57
C LEU A 8 15.58 -3.87 -7.68
N SER A 9 15.07 -3.94 -8.92
CA SER A 9 15.83 -4.50 -10.04
C SER A 9 17.14 -3.76 -10.34
N ARG A 10 17.27 -2.51 -9.88
CA ARG A 10 18.49 -1.70 -10.07
C ARG A 10 19.58 -1.96 -9.03
N ILE A 11 19.23 -2.59 -7.91
CA ILE A 11 20.15 -2.76 -6.77
C ILE A 11 20.31 -4.21 -6.31
N ALA A 12 19.32 -5.06 -6.58
CA ALA A 12 19.35 -6.47 -6.21
C ALA A 12 19.91 -7.34 -7.34
N LYS A 13 20.57 -8.44 -6.99
CA LYS A 13 21.02 -9.44 -7.97
C LYS A 13 19.85 -10.06 -8.72
N LYS A 14 18.78 -10.36 -8.03
CA LYS A 14 17.55 -10.95 -8.56
C LYS A 14 16.33 -10.46 -7.80
N VAL A 15 15.24 -10.26 -8.52
CA VAL A 15 13.96 -9.85 -7.97
C VAL A 15 12.89 -10.84 -8.42
N TYR A 16 12.18 -11.42 -7.49
CA TYR A 16 11.02 -12.25 -7.76
C TYR A 16 9.75 -11.43 -7.51
N LEU A 17 8.94 -11.24 -8.55
CA LEU A 17 7.65 -10.57 -8.43
C LEU A 17 6.56 -11.63 -8.31
N ILE A 18 6.09 -11.84 -7.08
CA ILE A 18 5.06 -12.84 -6.78
C ILE A 18 3.68 -12.22 -7.00
N HIS A 19 2.86 -12.86 -7.83
CA HIS A 19 1.54 -12.35 -8.15
C HIS A 19 0.50 -13.49 -8.22
N ARG A 20 -0.64 -13.31 -7.55
CA ARG A 20 -1.71 -14.31 -7.47
C ARG A 20 -2.51 -14.54 -8.76
N ARG A 21 -2.22 -13.81 -9.83
CA ARG A 21 -2.81 -13.92 -11.16
C ARG A 21 -1.71 -14.12 -12.19
N ASP A 22 -2.09 -14.36 -13.42
CA ASP A 22 -1.23 -14.53 -14.60
C ASP A 22 -0.81 -13.21 -15.28
N SER A 23 -1.26 -12.08 -14.75
CA SER A 23 -1.03 -10.77 -15.37
C SER A 23 -0.99 -9.65 -14.33
N LEU A 24 -0.21 -8.59 -14.61
CA LEU A 24 -0.09 -7.43 -13.76
C LEU A 24 -1.36 -6.56 -13.80
N ARG A 25 -1.81 -6.12 -12.63
CA ARG A 25 -2.85 -5.09 -12.50
C ARG A 25 -2.28 -3.66 -12.38
N ALA A 26 -0.98 -3.55 -12.36
CA ALA A 26 -0.29 -2.26 -12.28
C ALA A 26 -0.54 -1.42 -13.54
N THR A 27 -0.32 -0.11 -13.43
CA THR A 27 -0.34 0.81 -14.57
C THR A 27 0.62 0.33 -15.65
N LYS A 28 0.20 0.39 -16.91
CA LYS A 28 0.94 -0.16 -18.08
C LYS A 28 2.37 0.38 -18.21
N VAL A 29 2.65 1.56 -17.68
CA VAL A 29 4.01 2.15 -17.67
C VAL A 29 5.07 1.25 -17.03
N TYR A 30 4.68 0.36 -16.11
CA TYR A 30 5.60 -0.57 -15.44
C TYR A 30 5.77 -1.90 -16.18
N HIS A 31 4.89 -2.26 -17.12
CA HIS A 31 4.88 -3.59 -17.72
C HIS A 31 6.14 -3.85 -18.53
N ALA A 32 6.39 -3.03 -19.57
CA ALA A 32 7.55 -3.23 -20.43
C ALA A 32 8.90 -3.13 -19.69
N PRO A 33 9.14 -2.13 -18.81
CA PRO A 33 10.36 -2.09 -18.03
C PRO A 33 10.59 -3.32 -17.15
N LEU A 34 9.56 -3.87 -16.53
CA LEU A 34 9.68 -5.07 -15.69
C LEU A 34 9.90 -6.33 -16.52
N MET A 35 9.18 -6.49 -17.64
CA MET A 35 9.33 -7.65 -18.52
C MET A 35 10.68 -7.70 -19.21
N ASN A 36 11.30 -6.54 -19.46
CA ASN A 36 12.61 -6.44 -20.10
C ASN A 36 13.78 -6.44 -19.10
N ALA A 37 13.51 -6.37 -17.79
CA ALA A 37 14.56 -6.40 -16.77
C ALA A 37 15.16 -7.81 -16.65
N PRO A 38 16.46 -8.02 -16.93
CA PRO A 38 17.06 -9.36 -17.03
C PRO A 38 17.14 -10.10 -15.70
N ASN A 39 17.02 -9.38 -14.59
CA ASN A 39 17.07 -9.92 -13.23
C ASN A 39 15.71 -9.96 -12.53
N VAL A 40 14.62 -9.69 -13.25
CA VAL A 40 13.25 -9.83 -12.71
C VAL A 40 12.63 -11.13 -13.20
N GLU A 41 12.13 -11.92 -12.28
CA GLU A 41 11.40 -13.16 -12.56
C GLU A 41 10.00 -13.07 -11.98
N PHE A 42 9.00 -13.42 -12.79
CA PHE A 42 7.59 -13.42 -12.36
C PHE A 42 7.18 -14.79 -11.84
N CYS A 43 6.70 -14.82 -10.62
CA CYS A 43 6.04 -15.99 -10.03
C CYS A 43 4.51 -15.77 -10.12
N TRP A 44 3.97 -16.09 -11.29
CA TRP A 44 2.54 -15.97 -11.55
C TRP A 44 1.72 -17.02 -10.80
N ASN A 45 0.43 -16.77 -10.65
CA ASN A 45 -0.52 -17.65 -9.98
C ASN A 45 -0.04 -18.13 -8.60
N SER A 46 0.74 -17.32 -7.92
CA SER A 46 1.41 -17.69 -6.68
C SER A 46 1.06 -16.75 -5.54
N THR A 47 0.91 -17.30 -4.36
CA THR A 47 0.82 -16.59 -3.09
C THR A 47 1.93 -17.08 -2.16
N VAL A 48 2.26 -16.27 -1.15
CA VAL A 48 3.19 -16.67 -0.09
C VAL A 48 2.39 -17.37 1.01
N SER A 49 2.72 -18.63 1.30
CA SER A 49 2.11 -19.40 2.38
C SER A 49 2.93 -19.40 3.67
N ALA A 50 4.25 -19.21 3.58
CA ALA A 50 5.12 -19.11 4.75
C ALA A 50 6.38 -18.27 4.46
N LEU A 51 6.93 -17.69 5.53
CA LEU A 51 8.28 -17.13 5.55
C LEU A 51 9.23 -18.20 6.09
N LEU A 52 10.32 -18.47 5.37
CA LEU A 52 11.35 -19.42 5.79
C LEU A 52 12.49 -18.63 6.44
N HIS A 53 12.82 -18.96 7.66
CA HIS A 53 13.84 -18.23 8.42
C HIS A 53 14.53 -19.14 9.46
N GLU A 54 15.74 -18.76 9.78
CA GLU A 54 16.47 -19.18 10.97
C GLU A 54 16.67 -17.92 11.84
N ASN A 55 17.91 -17.42 11.95
CA ASN A 55 18.20 -16.11 12.57
C ASN A 55 17.81 -14.93 11.68
N ARG A 56 17.63 -15.17 10.37
CA ARG A 56 17.21 -14.20 9.36
C ARG A 56 16.35 -14.90 8.30
N LEU A 57 15.69 -14.11 7.46
CA LEU A 57 14.95 -14.65 6.32
C LEU A 57 15.90 -15.42 5.40
N THR A 58 15.51 -16.63 5.04
CA THR A 58 16.24 -17.52 4.11
C THR A 58 15.44 -17.80 2.84
N GLY A 59 14.13 -17.55 2.85
CA GLY A 59 13.27 -17.79 1.71
C GLY A 59 11.80 -17.62 2.00
N LEU A 60 11.01 -17.98 1.02
CA LEU A 60 9.54 -17.99 1.06
C LEU A 60 9.04 -19.34 0.61
N ARG A 61 7.92 -19.81 1.18
CA ARG A 61 7.13 -20.88 0.60
C ARG A 61 6.03 -20.27 -0.26
N LEU A 62 6.04 -20.62 -1.53
CA LEU A 62 5.04 -20.20 -2.51
C LEU A 62 4.01 -21.31 -2.68
N LYS A 63 2.75 -20.92 -2.77
CA LYS A 63 1.63 -21.80 -3.09
C LYS A 63 1.02 -21.38 -4.42
N ASP A 64 0.94 -22.30 -5.36
CA ASP A 64 0.22 -22.08 -6.62
C ASP A 64 -1.28 -22.05 -6.35
N VAL A 65 -1.97 -21.01 -6.81
CA VAL A 65 -3.40 -20.79 -6.53
C VAL A 65 -4.31 -21.71 -7.34
N ASN A 66 -3.83 -22.28 -8.44
CA ASN A 66 -4.61 -23.15 -9.32
C ASN A 66 -4.50 -24.63 -8.89
N THR A 67 -3.28 -25.07 -8.55
CA THR A 67 -3.00 -26.48 -8.25
C THR A 67 -2.91 -26.75 -6.76
N GLY A 68 -2.68 -25.72 -5.94
CA GLY A 68 -2.42 -25.86 -4.51
C GLY A 68 -1.02 -26.39 -4.18
N SER A 69 -0.18 -26.68 -5.18
CA SER A 69 1.18 -27.16 -4.96
C SER A 69 2.06 -26.10 -4.30
N GLU A 70 3.00 -26.54 -3.48
CA GLU A 70 3.92 -25.66 -2.78
C GLU A 70 5.35 -25.86 -3.26
N ARG A 71 6.13 -24.76 -3.27
CA ARG A 71 7.57 -24.79 -3.52
C ARG A 71 8.28 -23.74 -2.69
N ASP A 72 9.50 -24.02 -2.31
CA ASP A 72 10.34 -23.06 -1.60
C ASP A 72 11.14 -22.22 -2.59
N LEU A 73 11.30 -20.93 -2.29
CA LEU A 73 12.02 -19.93 -3.06
C LEU A 73 13.02 -19.24 -2.14
N ALA A 74 14.31 -19.45 -2.37
CA ALA A 74 15.36 -18.80 -1.58
C ALA A 74 15.42 -17.30 -1.89
N CYS A 75 15.46 -16.48 -0.83
CA CYS A 75 15.66 -15.03 -0.94
C CYS A 75 16.16 -14.45 0.39
N ASP A 76 16.81 -13.28 0.32
CA ASP A 76 17.39 -12.58 1.47
C ASP A 76 16.49 -11.49 2.03
N GLY A 77 15.44 -11.10 1.31
CA GLY A 77 14.50 -10.06 1.70
C GLY A 77 13.15 -10.19 1.03
N VAL A 78 12.11 -9.67 1.67
CA VAL A 78 10.75 -9.63 1.15
C VAL A 78 10.13 -8.24 1.34
N PHE A 79 9.52 -7.74 0.27
CA PHE A 79 8.74 -6.50 0.26
C PHE A 79 7.26 -6.83 0.10
N ILE A 80 6.47 -6.56 1.13
CA ILE A 80 5.03 -6.83 1.12
C ILE A 80 4.31 -5.65 0.49
N SER A 81 3.81 -5.83 -0.73
CA SER A 81 3.14 -4.79 -1.53
C SER A 81 1.78 -5.27 -2.03
N VAL A 82 0.95 -5.79 -1.11
CA VAL A 82 -0.37 -6.39 -1.43
C VAL A 82 -1.53 -5.40 -1.35
N GLY A 83 -1.25 -4.14 -1.04
CA GLY A 83 -2.20 -3.07 -0.80
C GLY A 83 -2.18 -2.62 0.66
N ARG A 84 -2.92 -1.55 0.94
CA ARG A 84 -3.08 -0.99 2.29
C ARG A 84 -4.55 -0.90 2.63
N THR A 85 -4.89 -1.12 3.87
CA THR A 85 -6.20 -0.88 4.45
C THR A 85 -6.05 0.20 5.51
N PRO A 86 -6.85 1.27 5.49
CA PRO A 86 -6.76 2.30 6.51
C PRO A 86 -7.24 1.75 7.87
N ALA A 87 -6.57 2.13 8.94
CA ALA A 87 -6.91 1.72 10.30
C ALA A 87 -8.04 2.62 10.88
N THR A 88 -9.24 2.48 10.35
CA THR A 88 -10.40 3.34 10.64
C THR A 88 -11.52 2.63 11.41
N GLU A 89 -11.31 1.40 11.84
CA GLU A 89 -12.33 0.58 12.51
C GLU A 89 -12.92 1.27 13.76
N LEU A 90 -12.08 1.99 14.52
CA LEU A 90 -12.51 2.73 15.73
C LEU A 90 -13.51 3.86 15.43
N PHE A 91 -13.53 4.35 14.20
CA PHE A 91 -14.33 5.52 13.80
C PHE A 91 -15.49 5.16 12.89
N ARG A 92 -15.69 3.87 12.59
CA ARG A 92 -16.67 3.40 11.60
C ARG A 92 -18.10 3.81 11.90
N SER A 93 -18.48 3.92 13.18
CA SER A 93 -19.81 4.34 13.61
C SER A 93 -20.01 5.84 13.59
N GLU A 94 -18.94 6.62 13.61
CA GLU A 94 -18.95 8.08 13.84
C GLU A 94 -18.65 8.85 12.54
N LEU A 95 -17.64 8.40 11.78
CA LEU A 95 -17.17 9.09 10.61
C LEU A 95 -17.65 8.44 9.32
N ALA A 96 -17.93 9.27 8.33
CA ALA A 96 -18.23 8.81 6.98
C ALA A 96 -16.99 8.18 6.34
N LEU A 97 -17.10 6.92 5.93
CA LEU A 97 -16.05 6.19 5.25
C LEU A 97 -16.42 5.90 3.79
N ASP A 98 -15.43 5.88 2.91
CA ASP A 98 -15.61 5.43 1.53
C ASP A 98 -15.72 3.89 1.45
N LYS A 99 -15.95 3.35 0.25
CA LYS A 99 -16.06 1.90 0.00
C LYS A 99 -14.78 1.11 0.33
N SER A 100 -13.64 1.80 0.44
CA SER A 100 -12.33 1.23 0.76
C SER A 100 -11.94 1.42 2.23
N GLY A 101 -12.81 2.06 3.03
CA GLY A 101 -12.61 2.31 4.45
C GLY A 101 -11.87 3.60 4.79
N TYR A 102 -11.57 4.46 3.81
CA TYR A 102 -10.92 5.75 4.08
C TYR A 102 -11.95 6.77 4.59
N ILE A 103 -11.53 7.62 5.54
CA ILE A 103 -12.37 8.72 6.04
C ILE A 103 -12.63 9.70 4.91
N VAL A 104 -13.91 10.01 4.67
CA VAL A 104 -14.29 11.00 3.67
C VAL A 104 -13.97 12.39 4.19
N ALA A 105 -13.02 13.04 3.55
CA ALA A 105 -12.65 14.43 3.79
C ALA A 105 -12.11 15.02 2.48
N ASP A 106 -12.41 16.29 2.25
CA ASP A 106 -11.89 17.04 1.10
C ASP A 106 -10.55 17.74 1.40
N GLU A 107 -10.16 18.68 0.58
CA GLU A 107 -8.90 19.42 0.77
C GLU A 107 -8.90 20.32 2.02
N SER A 108 -10.07 20.60 2.64
CA SER A 108 -10.14 21.27 3.93
C SER A 108 -9.86 20.36 5.12
N THR A 109 -9.71 19.06 4.87
CA THR A 109 -9.55 18.00 5.89
C THR A 109 -10.73 17.82 6.85
N ARG A 110 -11.82 18.57 6.67
CA ARG A 110 -13.04 18.47 7.48
C ARG A 110 -13.73 17.14 7.23
N THR A 111 -14.22 16.52 8.30
CA THR A 111 -15.06 15.32 8.23
C THR A 111 -16.54 15.67 8.28
N ASN A 112 -17.40 14.64 8.33
CA ASN A 112 -18.84 14.82 8.58
C ASN A 112 -19.16 15.32 9.98
N LEU A 113 -18.22 15.28 10.93
CA LEU A 113 -18.41 15.78 12.29
C LEU A 113 -17.72 17.13 12.45
N PRO A 114 -18.45 18.19 12.91
CA PRO A 114 -17.85 19.48 13.22
C PRO A 114 -16.72 19.36 14.25
N GLY A 115 -15.61 20.06 14.02
CA GLY A 115 -14.44 20.04 14.90
C GLY A 115 -13.56 18.79 14.78
N VAL A 116 -13.91 17.85 13.90
CA VAL A 116 -13.11 16.64 13.64
C VAL A 116 -12.49 16.72 12.24
N PHE A 117 -11.17 16.59 12.16
CA PHE A 117 -10.39 16.70 10.93
C PHE A 117 -9.65 15.38 10.66
N ALA A 118 -9.61 14.96 9.40
CA ALA A 118 -8.87 13.77 8.98
C ALA A 118 -7.68 14.17 8.10
N VAL A 119 -6.48 13.75 8.48
CA VAL A 119 -5.23 14.14 7.85
C VAL A 119 -4.40 12.92 7.42
N GLY A 120 -3.60 13.07 6.39
CA GLY A 120 -2.67 12.05 5.92
C GLY A 120 -3.33 10.91 5.18
N ASP A 121 -2.71 9.74 5.23
CA ASP A 121 -3.05 8.58 4.41
C ASP A 121 -4.38 7.91 4.79
N VAL A 122 -4.98 8.28 5.91
CA VAL A 122 -6.21 7.71 6.45
C VAL A 122 -7.48 8.25 5.78
N ARG A 123 -7.37 9.41 5.10
CA ARG A 123 -8.49 10.06 4.41
C ARG A 123 -8.54 9.77 2.91
N THR A 124 -9.67 10.11 2.28
CA THR A 124 -9.83 10.09 0.83
C THR A 124 -8.89 11.08 0.16
N LYS A 125 -7.98 10.61 -0.69
CA LYS A 125 -7.05 11.44 -1.48
C LYS A 125 -6.42 10.65 -2.62
N ALA A 126 -6.00 11.36 -3.66
CA ALA A 126 -5.41 10.75 -4.85
C ALA A 126 -3.96 10.26 -4.62
N VAL A 127 -3.17 11.03 -3.85
CA VAL A 127 -1.74 10.77 -3.62
C VAL A 127 -1.48 10.61 -2.13
N ARG A 128 -0.80 9.54 -1.75
CA ARG A 128 -0.43 9.21 -0.36
C ARG A 128 1.08 9.18 -0.26
N GLN A 129 1.66 10.29 0.22
CA GLN A 129 3.09 10.51 0.41
C GLN A 129 3.30 11.34 1.69
N VAL A 130 4.50 11.27 2.25
CA VAL A 130 4.84 12.05 3.45
C VAL A 130 4.55 13.53 3.28
N VAL A 131 4.94 14.11 2.13
CA VAL A 131 4.71 15.55 1.85
C VAL A 131 3.22 15.90 1.82
N THR A 132 2.34 15.02 1.29
CA THR A 132 0.89 15.28 1.28
C THR A 132 0.27 15.10 2.67
N ALA A 133 0.83 14.24 3.50
CA ALA A 133 0.39 14.09 4.89
C ALA A 133 0.77 15.31 5.74
N VAL A 134 1.97 15.85 5.54
CA VAL A 134 2.41 17.09 6.19
C VAL A 134 1.55 18.28 5.77
N SER A 135 1.26 18.40 4.47
CA SER A 135 0.35 19.43 3.94
C SER A 135 -1.04 19.37 4.57
N ASP A 136 -1.62 18.17 4.69
CA ASP A 136 -2.92 18.00 5.37
C ASP A 136 -2.87 18.51 6.81
N GLY A 137 -1.77 18.24 7.54
CA GLY A 137 -1.61 18.72 8.91
C GLY A 137 -1.63 20.24 9.01
N ALA A 138 -0.95 20.94 8.11
CA ALA A 138 -0.96 22.40 8.06
C ALA A 138 -2.37 22.95 7.75
N VAL A 139 -3.06 22.35 6.80
CA VAL A 139 -4.44 22.72 6.42
C VAL A 139 -5.40 22.49 7.60
N ALA A 140 -5.29 21.35 8.29
CA ALA A 140 -6.15 21.05 9.44
C ALA A 140 -6.01 22.07 10.58
N VAL A 141 -4.78 22.54 10.84
CA VAL A 141 -4.56 23.59 11.87
C VAL A 141 -5.32 24.86 11.51
N HIS A 142 -5.22 25.32 10.26
CA HIS A 142 -5.93 26.52 9.79
C HIS A 142 -7.45 26.41 10.01
N TYR A 143 -8.07 25.29 9.58
CA TYR A 143 -9.51 25.09 9.74
C TYR A 143 -9.94 24.78 11.17
N ALA A 144 -9.06 24.26 12.02
CA ALA A 144 -9.32 24.11 13.45
C ALA A 144 -9.35 25.48 14.15
N GLU A 145 -8.48 26.41 13.78
CA GLU A 145 -8.50 27.78 14.30
C GLU A 145 -9.80 28.52 13.91
N GLU A 146 -10.23 28.39 12.64
CA GLU A 146 -11.53 28.95 12.21
C GLU A 146 -12.70 28.37 13.03
N TYR A 147 -12.76 27.03 13.16
CA TYR A 147 -13.80 26.36 13.92
C TYR A 147 -13.87 26.85 15.37
N LEU A 148 -12.73 27.01 16.04
CA LEU A 148 -12.65 27.52 17.41
C LEU A 148 -13.08 28.97 17.54
N ALA A 149 -12.81 29.79 16.50
CA ALA A 149 -13.23 31.20 16.48
C ALA A 149 -14.75 31.35 16.30
N GLU A 150 -15.38 30.49 15.48
CA GLU A 150 -16.82 30.48 15.24
C GLU A 150 -17.63 29.87 16.40
N SER A 151 -16.99 29.04 17.23
CA SER A 151 -17.64 28.33 18.36
C SER A 151 -17.62 29.12 19.66
N ARG A 152 -17.08 30.34 19.65
CA ARG A 152 -17.09 31.27 20.79
C ARG A 152 -18.23 32.28 20.69
#